data_aaa3f59564efb656a0f76a9ee6d972eb
#
_entry.id   aaa3f59564efb656a0f76a9ee6d972eb
#
_cell.length_a   1.000
_cell.length_b   1.000
_cell.length_c   1.000
_cell.angle_alpha   90.00
_cell.angle_beta   90.00
_cell.angle_gamma   90.00
#
_symmetry.space_group_name_H-M   'P 1'
#
loop_
_entity.id
_entity.type
_entity.pdbx_description
1 polymer ?
#
loop_
_entity_poly.entity_id
_entity_poly.type
_entity_poly.pdbx_seq_one_letter_code
_entity_poly.pdbx_strand_id
1 'polypeptide(L)'
;MAGSERIDLIAITEKLNRSPIFHMSLGSKELFHSNFIAWLLMAYPDAVNCFDIDVTKPFSVIREQHNIDLALKRECEPPFCIIENKFKDIPRRAQLERYADKSPAHSRVLLTLVPASFDVTQIGWQQVLYADFADRLNGWLNQNQNVSFRDREFVASYCEMTSAIASIADAVLVAPSQARDKIYWFGLTNEWQCRLDEIRFLDTISKHSADEMQFDLEHALRLGLPDLVVNPDEKQEKDLQRSGVIFCKTWSALFNKQPCVTVELHRWIASNQFNLTIQIQGNQYRRLIDCDYFRIPRSQSAVRKNFDARGIIEASDDYRWFFDPDIHNGIVNITTWSHIASSKFRTSMRKPFGTYAPKAIYQYITISDTPTSDTLHASKVTASVIADVRFGLELLNDEQYVQRFANLKQ
;
A
#
# COMPACT_ATOMS: atom_id res chain seq x y z
N MET A 1 5.31 -25.92 8.28
CA MET A 1 5.86 -24.62 8.70
C MET A 1 7.03 -24.89 9.62
N ALA A 2 8.25 -24.71 9.16
CA ALA A 2 9.47 -24.82 9.97
C ALA A 2 9.57 -23.58 10.87
N GLY A 3 9.84 -23.80 12.14
CA GLY A 3 9.93 -22.94 13.29
C GLY A 3 10.55 -21.55 13.11
N SER A 4 9.79 -20.61 12.58
CA SER A 4 9.89 -19.21 12.99
C SER A 4 9.29 -19.17 14.40
N GLU A 5 10.08 -18.87 15.40
CA GLU A 5 9.57 -18.59 16.75
C GLU A 5 8.44 -17.58 16.60
N ARG A 6 7.21 -18.00 16.89
CA ARG A 6 6.07 -17.08 16.87
C ARG A 6 6.39 -15.99 17.88
N ILE A 7 6.52 -14.76 17.42
CA ILE A 7 6.68 -13.63 18.33
C ILE A 7 5.51 -13.63 19.32
N ASP A 8 5.83 -13.37 20.58
CA ASP A 8 4.80 -13.14 21.59
C ASP A 8 4.26 -11.70 21.43
N LEU A 9 3.26 -11.57 20.55
CA LEU A 9 2.62 -10.28 20.27
C LEU A 9 2.01 -9.65 21.51
N ILE A 10 1.51 -10.47 22.46
CA ILE A 10 0.94 -9.98 23.72
C ILE A 10 2.02 -9.33 24.56
N ALA A 11 3.13 -10.01 24.80
CA ALA A 11 4.24 -9.46 25.57
C ALA A 11 4.82 -8.19 24.92
N ILE A 12 4.97 -8.17 23.60
CA ILE A 12 5.49 -7.01 22.87
C ILE A 12 4.53 -5.82 22.99
N THR A 13 3.22 -6.01 22.77
CA THR A 13 2.24 -4.91 22.88
C THR A 13 2.13 -4.39 24.31
N GLU A 14 2.17 -5.25 25.33
CA GLU A 14 2.21 -4.81 26.73
C GLU A 14 3.47 -3.99 27.04
N LYS A 15 4.62 -4.42 26.55
CA LYS A 15 5.88 -3.70 26.71
C LYS A 15 5.82 -2.30 26.05
N LEU A 16 5.31 -2.21 24.84
CA LEU A 16 5.10 -0.94 24.13
C LEU A 16 4.15 -0.04 24.91
N ASN A 17 3.03 -0.56 25.39
CA ASN A 17 2.05 0.22 26.16
C ASN A 17 2.57 0.75 27.50
N ARG A 18 3.63 0.17 28.05
CA ARG A 18 4.32 0.69 29.25
C ARG A 18 5.45 1.67 28.95
N SER A 19 5.83 1.84 27.69
CA SER A 19 6.96 2.67 27.28
C SER A 19 6.53 4.13 27.10
N PRO A 20 7.05 5.10 27.90
CA PRO A 20 6.74 6.51 27.71
C PRO A 20 7.16 7.03 26.33
N ILE A 21 8.30 6.58 25.83
CA ILE A 21 8.81 7.00 24.52
C ILE A 21 7.90 6.52 23.37
N PHE A 22 7.30 5.32 23.52
CA PHE A 22 6.32 4.84 22.58
C PHE A 22 5.08 5.73 22.53
N HIS A 23 4.53 6.12 23.70
CA HIS A 23 3.40 7.04 23.76
C HIS A 23 3.72 8.40 23.15
N MET A 24 4.93 8.91 23.32
CA MET A 24 5.39 10.13 22.68
C MET A 24 5.46 9.99 21.16
N SER A 25 5.85 8.83 20.65
CA SER A 25 5.94 8.55 19.20
C SER A 25 4.57 8.52 18.50
N LEU A 26 3.49 8.21 19.23
CA LEU A 26 2.13 8.12 18.67
C LEU A 26 1.57 9.47 18.19
N GLY A 27 2.04 10.57 18.77
CA GLY A 27 1.53 11.92 18.47
C GLY A 27 1.99 12.50 17.13
N SER A 28 3.20 12.15 16.70
CA SER A 28 3.85 12.80 15.54
C SER A 28 4.43 11.83 14.51
N LYS A 29 4.18 10.53 14.67
CA LYS A 29 4.61 9.48 13.71
C LYS A 29 6.07 9.63 13.27
N GLU A 30 6.33 9.96 11.98
CA GLU A 30 7.66 10.09 11.40
C GLU A 30 8.46 11.25 11.96
N LEU A 31 7.79 12.38 12.27
CA LEU A 31 8.45 13.56 12.84
C LEU A 31 9.13 13.25 14.18
N PHE A 32 8.55 12.38 15.02
CA PHE A 32 9.19 11.96 16.28
C PHE A 32 10.54 11.30 16.02
N HIS A 33 10.60 10.38 15.06
CA HIS A 33 11.84 9.67 14.71
C HIS A 33 12.88 10.62 14.10
N SER A 34 12.46 11.49 13.19
CA SER A 34 13.35 12.50 12.60
C SER A 34 13.89 13.47 13.64
N ASN A 35 13.06 13.87 14.64
CA ASN A 35 13.49 14.70 15.75
C ASN A 35 14.48 14.00 16.66
N PHE A 36 14.24 12.72 16.98
CA PHE A 36 15.17 11.92 17.78
C PHE A 36 16.53 11.80 17.09
N ILE A 37 16.54 11.45 15.80
CA ILE A 37 17.77 11.30 15.01
C ILE A 37 18.51 12.64 14.93
N ALA A 38 17.80 13.75 14.67
CA ALA A 38 18.40 15.07 14.63
C ALA A 38 19.08 15.43 15.97
N TRP A 39 18.37 15.23 17.09
CA TRP A 39 18.95 15.45 18.43
C TRP A 39 20.17 14.56 18.65
N LEU A 40 20.09 13.27 18.33
CA LEU A 40 21.18 12.34 18.51
C LEU A 40 22.45 12.80 17.76
N LEU A 41 22.31 13.14 16.47
CA LEU A 41 23.44 13.57 15.64
C LEU A 41 23.99 14.96 16.02
N MET A 42 23.17 15.83 16.59
CA MET A 42 23.66 17.10 17.14
C MET A 42 24.41 16.92 18.47
N ALA A 43 23.92 16.05 19.34
CA ALA A 43 24.54 15.79 20.63
C ALA A 43 25.79 14.85 20.51
N TYR A 44 25.72 13.92 19.60
CA TYR A 44 26.71 12.85 19.39
C TYR A 44 26.96 12.64 17.90
N PRO A 45 27.78 13.49 17.24
CA PRO A 45 28.01 13.45 15.80
C PRO A 45 28.54 12.12 15.26
N ASP A 46 29.27 11.36 16.04
CA ASP A 46 29.82 10.04 15.71
C ASP A 46 28.73 8.96 15.57
N ALA A 47 27.53 9.17 16.12
CA ALA A 47 26.39 8.28 15.89
C ALA A 47 25.94 8.25 14.42
N VAL A 48 26.41 9.16 13.57
CA VAL A 48 26.17 9.13 12.12
C VAL A 48 26.68 7.83 11.45
N ASN A 49 27.69 7.19 12.06
CA ASN A 49 28.21 5.91 11.59
C ASN A 49 27.16 4.77 11.63
N CYS A 50 26.08 4.93 12.43
CA CYS A 50 24.96 3.98 12.44
C CYS A 50 24.20 3.95 11.11
N PHE A 51 24.39 4.94 10.24
CA PHE A 51 23.83 5.00 8.89
C PHE A 51 24.80 4.59 7.78
N ASP A 52 25.96 3.99 8.13
CA ASP A 52 27.06 3.69 7.20
C ASP A 52 27.60 4.94 6.47
N ILE A 53 27.58 6.08 7.16
CA ILE A 53 28.11 7.34 6.66
C ILE A 53 29.40 7.65 7.42
N ASP A 54 30.53 7.63 6.72
CA ASP A 54 31.80 8.05 7.29
C ASP A 54 31.96 9.57 7.23
N VAL A 55 32.11 10.20 8.41
CA VAL A 55 32.25 11.63 8.51
C VAL A 55 33.49 12.00 9.32
N THR A 56 34.48 12.55 8.62
CA THR A 56 35.74 12.97 9.21
C THR A 56 35.77 14.45 9.62
N LYS A 57 34.76 15.24 9.22
CA LYS A 57 34.70 16.69 9.49
C LYS A 57 33.40 17.05 10.23
N PRO A 58 33.41 18.10 11.06
CA PRO A 58 32.22 18.61 11.70
C PRO A 58 31.09 18.93 10.72
N PHE A 59 29.86 18.71 11.14
CA PHE A 59 28.66 19.00 10.36
C PHE A 59 27.54 19.54 11.26
N SER A 60 26.56 20.17 10.63
CA SER A 60 25.30 20.56 11.24
C SER A 60 24.15 19.70 10.68
N VAL A 61 23.09 19.56 11.47
CA VAL A 61 21.87 18.85 11.10
C VAL A 61 20.77 19.85 10.83
N ILE A 62 20.18 19.76 9.65
CA ILE A 62 19.04 20.62 9.25
C ILE A 62 17.83 19.71 9.06
N ARG A 63 16.67 20.10 9.62
CA ARG A 63 15.42 19.35 9.51
C ARG A 63 14.47 20.02 8.54
N GLU A 64 13.66 19.19 7.87
CA GLU A 64 12.52 19.61 7.03
C GLU A 64 12.87 20.60 5.91
N GLN A 65 14.13 20.60 5.47
CA GLN A 65 14.54 21.47 4.36
C GLN A 65 14.09 20.86 3.01
N HIS A 66 13.31 21.61 2.25
CA HIS A 66 12.77 21.18 0.96
C HIS A 66 11.92 19.89 1.01
N ASN A 67 11.24 19.66 2.14
CA ASN A 67 10.48 18.45 2.48
C ASN A 67 11.36 17.19 2.63
N ILE A 68 12.64 17.34 2.86
CA ILE A 68 13.56 16.26 3.25
C ILE A 68 13.63 16.25 4.77
N ASP A 69 13.49 15.09 5.40
CA ASP A 69 13.43 14.97 6.84
C ASP A 69 14.69 15.47 7.52
N LEU A 70 15.87 15.06 7.05
CA LEU A 70 17.16 15.46 7.61
C LEU A 70 18.17 15.71 6.49
N ALA A 71 18.94 16.78 6.65
CA ALA A 71 20.09 17.07 5.79
C ALA A 71 21.33 17.33 6.67
N LEU A 72 22.44 16.68 6.34
CA LEU A 72 23.73 16.88 7.00
C LEU A 72 24.58 17.80 6.13
N LYS A 73 25.03 18.90 6.70
CA LYS A 73 25.70 19.98 5.99
C LYS A 73 26.98 20.40 6.69
N ARG A 74 28.04 20.64 5.91
CA ARG A 74 29.22 21.34 6.40
C ARG A 74 29.02 22.85 6.28
N GLU A 75 29.82 23.59 7.03
CA GLU A 75 29.75 25.06 6.97
C GLU A 75 30.00 25.56 5.55
N CYS A 76 29.11 26.46 5.07
CA CYS A 76 29.14 27.06 3.73
C CYS A 76 29.08 26.08 2.53
N GLU A 77 28.86 24.78 2.75
CA GLU A 77 28.72 23.79 1.69
C GLU A 77 27.25 23.37 1.52
N PRO A 78 26.86 22.85 0.34
CA PRO A 78 25.56 22.17 0.21
C PRO A 78 25.51 20.92 1.10
N PRO A 79 24.33 20.34 1.35
CA PRO A 79 24.22 19.08 2.06
C PRO A 79 25.06 17.98 1.41
N PHE A 80 25.88 17.29 2.20
CA PHE A 80 26.63 16.14 1.73
C PHE A 80 25.88 14.82 1.90
N CYS A 81 24.91 14.79 2.81
CA CYS A 81 24.04 13.66 3.04
C CYS A 81 22.61 14.13 3.31
N ILE A 82 21.63 13.37 2.82
CA ILE A 82 20.21 13.49 3.18
C ILE A 82 19.70 12.16 3.70
N ILE A 83 18.81 12.23 4.70
CA ILE A 83 18.15 11.06 5.28
C ILE A 83 16.64 11.29 5.17
N GLU A 84 15.95 10.40 4.49
CA GLU A 84 14.51 10.33 4.43
C GLU A 84 14.03 9.21 5.34
N ASN A 85 13.08 9.52 6.20
CA ASN A 85 12.54 8.62 7.20
C ASN A 85 11.13 8.15 6.83
N LYS A 86 10.94 6.84 6.76
CA LYS A 86 9.66 6.20 6.49
C LYS A 86 9.37 5.13 7.54
N PHE A 87 8.92 5.57 8.71
CA PHE A 87 8.60 4.66 9.81
C PHE A 87 7.21 4.03 9.65
N LYS A 88 6.21 4.84 9.29
CA LYS A 88 4.81 4.40 9.11
C LYS A 88 4.29 4.58 7.70
N ASP A 89 5.04 5.23 6.85
CA ASP A 89 4.64 5.48 5.46
C ASP A 89 5.49 4.65 4.49
N ILE A 90 4.96 4.49 3.29
CA ILE A 90 5.61 3.70 2.25
C ILE A 90 6.52 4.60 1.42
N PRO A 91 7.78 4.21 1.19
CA PRO A 91 8.66 4.96 0.31
C PRO A 91 8.13 4.88 -1.13
N ARG A 92 8.03 6.03 -1.80
CA ARG A 92 7.61 6.11 -3.19
C ARG A 92 8.79 6.48 -4.08
N ARG A 93 9.03 5.70 -5.13
CA ARG A 93 10.13 5.90 -6.06
C ARG A 93 10.18 7.34 -6.59
N ALA A 94 9.06 7.87 -7.10
CA ALA A 94 8.97 9.23 -7.62
C ALA A 94 9.28 10.33 -6.57
N GLN A 95 9.03 10.08 -5.29
CA GLN A 95 9.40 10.99 -4.22
C GLN A 95 10.92 11.02 -4.04
N LEU A 96 11.55 9.86 -3.99
CA LEU A 96 12.99 9.73 -3.79
C LEU A 96 13.78 10.27 -4.98
N GLU A 97 13.33 10.02 -6.21
CA GLU A 97 13.91 10.61 -7.44
C GLU A 97 13.84 12.13 -7.39
N ARG A 98 12.68 12.71 -7.06
CA ARG A 98 12.53 14.16 -6.92
C ARG A 98 13.44 14.76 -5.84
N TYR A 99 13.70 14.04 -4.75
CA TYR A 99 14.63 14.50 -3.72
C TYR A 99 16.09 14.39 -4.18
N ALA A 100 16.43 13.34 -4.92
CA ALA A 100 17.73 13.18 -5.54
C ALA A 100 18.04 14.34 -6.52
N ASP A 101 17.06 14.74 -7.32
CA ASP A 101 17.18 15.85 -8.27
C ASP A 101 17.32 17.21 -7.57
N LYS A 102 16.68 17.40 -6.43
CA LYS A 102 16.71 18.67 -5.69
C LYS A 102 17.91 18.83 -4.79
N SER A 103 18.54 17.74 -4.37
CA SER A 103 19.65 17.76 -3.44
C SER A 103 20.97 17.36 -4.14
N PRO A 104 22.02 18.19 -4.05
CA PRO A 104 23.33 17.86 -4.55
C PRO A 104 24.06 16.82 -3.67
N ALA A 105 23.41 16.31 -2.61
CA ALA A 105 24.00 15.34 -1.70
C ALA A 105 24.46 14.09 -2.46
N HIS A 106 25.70 13.66 -2.19
CA HIS A 106 26.26 12.45 -2.76
C HIS A 106 25.90 11.20 -1.94
N SER A 107 25.52 11.36 -0.69
CA SER A 107 25.00 10.29 0.17
C SER A 107 23.50 10.50 0.42
N ARG A 108 22.70 9.46 0.18
CA ARG A 108 21.25 9.49 0.38
C ARG A 108 20.84 8.22 1.11
N VAL A 109 20.27 8.39 2.30
CA VAL A 109 19.84 7.29 3.15
C VAL A 109 18.32 7.29 3.25
N LEU A 110 17.73 6.16 2.95
CA LEU A 110 16.32 5.87 3.20
C LEU A 110 16.21 4.97 4.41
N LEU A 111 15.67 5.50 5.51
CA LEU A 111 15.44 4.75 6.75
C LEU A 111 14.00 4.25 6.78
N THR A 112 13.80 2.93 6.76
CA THR A 112 12.46 2.32 6.67
C THR A 112 12.25 1.24 7.70
N LEU A 113 10.97 0.99 8.03
CA LEU A 113 10.61 -0.10 8.94
C LEU A 113 10.72 -1.47 8.28
N VAL A 114 10.39 -1.57 7.00
CA VAL A 114 10.45 -2.78 6.17
C VAL A 114 11.18 -2.49 4.85
N PRO A 115 11.67 -3.50 4.14
CA PRO A 115 12.25 -3.31 2.81
C PRO A 115 11.31 -2.56 1.88
N ALA A 116 11.85 -1.67 1.05
CA ALA A 116 11.09 -1.03 -0.01
C ALA A 116 10.67 -2.07 -1.06
N SER A 117 9.50 -1.87 -1.69
CA SER A 117 8.98 -2.74 -2.76
C SER A 117 9.77 -2.64 -4.08
N PHE A 118 10.77 -1.77 -4.14
CA PHE A 118 11.65 -1.57 -5.30
C PHE A 118 13.10 -1.39 -4.88
N ASP A 119 14.02 -1.66 -5.79
CA ASP A 119 15.47 -1.48 -5.55
C ASP A 119 15.82 0.01 -5.54
N VAL A 120 16.07 0.55 -4.35
CA VAL A 120 16.40 1.96 -4.13
C VAL A 120 17.82 2.32 -4.60
N THR A 121 18.71 1.33 -4.76
CA THR A 121 20.07 1.58 -5.22
C THR A 121 20.11 2.04 -6.68
N GLN A 122 19.15 1.61 -7.49
CA GLN A 122 19.00 2.04 -8.88
C GLN A 122 18.75 3.55 -9.04
N ILE A 123 18.23 4.19 -7.99
CA ILE A 123 18.00 5.63 -7.94
C ILE A 123 18.96 6.37 -7.02
N GLY A 124 20.07 5.71 -6.66
CA GLY A 124 21.17 6.30 -5.90
C GLY A 124 20.88 6.51 -4.41
N TRP A 125 20.00 5.71 -3.81
CA TRP A 125 19.73 5.69 -2.37
C TRP A 125 20.29 4.42 -1.73
N GLN A 126 20.71 4.54 -0.47
CA GLN A 126 21.05 3.42 0.40
C GLN A 126 19.86 3.20 1.35
N GLN A 127 19.39 1.97 1.48
CA GLN A 127 18.36 1.63 2.46
C GLN A 127 19.01 1.15 3.76
N VAL A 128 18.50 1.66 4.89
CA VAL A 128 18.78 1.18 6.24
C VAL A 128 17.46 0.79 6.87
N LEU A 129 17.35 -0.42 7.40
CA LEU A 129 16.16 -0.81 8.14
C LEU A 129 16.23 -0.30 9.57
N TYR A 130 15.08 0.02 10.17
CA TYR A 130 15.01 0.43 11.56
C TYR A 130 15.52 -0.63 12.54
N ALA A 131 15.36 -1.91 12.22
CA ALA A 131 15.97 -3.01 12.99
C ALA A 131 17.49 -2.88 13.04
N ASP A 132 18.12 -2.76 11.85
CA ASP A 132 19.59 -2.63 11.74
C ASP A 132 20.08 -1.34 12.38
N PHE A 133 19.34 -0.24 12.21
CA PHE A 133 19.68 1.03 12.85
C PHE A 133 19.64 0.94 14.37
N ALA A 134 18.63 0.30 14.95
CA ALA A 134 18.52 0.12 16.40
C ALA A 134 19.67 -0.76 16.93
N ASP A 135 20.02 -1.82 16.23
CA ASP A 135 21.11 -2.72 16.62
C ASP A 135 22.47 -2.01 16.55
N ARG A 136 22.74 -1.26 15.48
CA ARG A 136 23.97 -0.44 15.34
C ARG A 136 24.04 0.64 16.41
N LEU A 137 22.90 1.29 16.70
CA LEU A 137 22.82 2.32 17.73
C LEU A 137 23.05 1.75 19.14
N ASN A 138 22.55 0.56 19.44
CA ASN A 138 22.86 -0.16 20.67
C ASN A 138 24.36 -0.51 20.75
N GLY A 139 24.94 -0.99 19.64
CA GLY A 139 26.37 -1.26 19.55
C GLY A 139 27.21 -0.01 19.78
N TRP A 140 26.86 1.11 19.14
CA TRP A 140 27.49 2.41 19.35
C TRP A 140 27.37 2.88 20.80
N LEU A 141 26.19 2.76 21.41
CA LEU A 141 25.92 3.17 22.79
C LEU A 141 26.80 2.39 23.78
N ASN A 142 26.99 1.07 23.56
CA ASN A 142 27.83 0.24 24.41
C ASN A 142 29.33 0.58 24.31
N GLN A 143 29.78 1.05 23.16
CA GLN A 143 31.17 1.44 22.92
C GLN A 143 31.52 2.87 23.36
N ASN A 144 30.50 3.75 23.43
CA ASN A 144 30.71 5.18 23.68
C ASN A 144 30.44 5.52 25.15
N GLN A 145 31.52 5.61 25.94
CA GLN A 145 31.45 5.94 27.36
C GLN A 145 31.18 7.42 27.65
N ASN A 146 31.29 8.30 26.66
CA ASN A 146 31.07 9.74 26.80
C ASN A 146 29.58 10.13 26.81
N VAL A 147 28.69 9.19 26.52
CA VAL A 147 27.24 9.42 26.57
C VAL A 147 26.80 9.54 28.02
N SER A 148 26.13 10.66 28.36
CA SER A 148 25.60 10.87 29.73
C SER A 148 24.66 9.73 30.14
N PHE A 149 24.59 9.42 31.44
CA PHE A 149 23.69 8.39 31.95
C PHE A 149 22.24 8.60 31.47
N ARG A 150 21.74 9.83 31.56
CA ARG A 150 20.38 10.20 31.13
C ARG A 150 20.15 9.95 29.63
N ASP A 151 21.08 10.36 28.79
CA ASP A 151 20.96 10.22 27.35
C ASP A 151 21.11 8.75 26.94
N ARG A 152 21.95 7.99 27.66
CA ARG A 152 22.08 6.53 27.49
C ARG A 152 20.76 5.82 27.70
N GLU A 153 20.07 6.10 28.82
CA GLU A 153 18.77 5.53 29.13
C GLU A 153 17.72 5.91 28.07
N PHE A 154 17.75 7.15 27.59
CA PHE A 154 16.83 7.64 26.58
C PHE A 154 17.07 6.95 25.22
N VAL A 155 18.33 6.85 24.78
CA VAL A 155 18.70 6.15 23.54
C VAL A 155 18.39 4.66 23.62
N ALA A 156 18.71 4.01 24.74
CA ALA A 156 18.39 2.60 24.97
C ALA A 156 16.88 2.35 24.87
N SER A 157 16.07 3.20 25.51
CA SER A 157 14.60 3.10 25.44
C SER A 157 14.06 3.31 24.02
N TYR A 158 14.70 4.18 23.24
CA TYR A 158 14.35 4.35 21.82
C TYR A 158 14.68 3.10 21.01
N CYS A 159 15.86 2.52 21.19
CA CYS A 159 16.24 1.28 20.51
C CYS A 159 15.29 0.13 20.86
N GLU A 160 14.96 0.00 22.15
CA GLU A 160 14.03 -1.03 22.63
C GLU A 160 12.63 -0.92 22.00
N MET A 161 12.08 0.30 21.95
CA MET A 161 10.81 0.58 21.29
C MET A 161 10.88 0.27 19.78
N THR A 162 11.92 0.73 19.11
CA THR A 162 12.09 0.57 17.66
C THR A 162 12.28 -0.88 17.28
N SER A 163 13.10 -1.64 18.02
CA SER A 163 13.29 -3.08 17.81
C SER A 163 11.99 -3.86 18.04
N ALA A 164 11.19 -3.49 19.06
CA ALA A 164 9.91 -4.14 19.32
C ALA A 164 8.93 -3.94 18.14
N ILE A 165 8.84 -2.72 17.61
CA ILE A 165 7.98 -2.43 16.44
C ILE A 165 8.51 -3.10 15.18
N ALA A 166 9.83 -3.12 14.97
CA ALA A 166 10.46 -3.80 13.84
C ALA A 166 10.22 -5.33 13.89
N SER A 167 10.25 -5.94 15.09
CA SER A 167 9.91 -7.36 15.25
C SER A 167 8.47 -7.68 14.88
N ILE A 168 7.52 -6.80 15.20
CA ILE A 168 6.13 -6.95 14.76
C ILE A 168 6.04 -6.84 13.23
N ALA A 169 6.68 -5.84 12.64
CA ALA A 169 6.68 -5.64 11.21
C ALA A 169 7.33 -6.81 10.45
N ASP A 170 8.44 -7.34 10.98
CA ASP A 170 9.08 -8.52 10.42
C ASP A 170 8.13 -9.73 10.43
N ALA A 171 7.50 -10.01 11.58
CA ALA A 171 6.62 -11.17 11.71
C ALA A 171 5.35 -11.09 10.86
N VAL A 172 4.84 -9.88 10.57
CA VAL A 172 3.57 -9.69 9.85
C VAL A 172 3.78 -9.42 8.36
N LEU A 173 4.86 -8.73 8.00
CA LEU A 173 5.11 -8.28 6.62
C LEU A 173 6.29 -8.99 5.99
N VAL A 174 7.46 -8.96 6.63
CA VAL A 174 8.71 -9.43 6.00
C VAL A 174 8.78 -10.95 5.95
N ALA A 175 8.62 -11.63 7.08
CA ALA A 175 8.69 -13.08 7.14
C ALA A 175 7.60 -13.77 6.28
N PRO A 176 6.33 -13.32 6.30
CA PRO A 176 5.33 -13.82 5.36
C PRO A 176 5.61 -13.51 3.90
N SER A 177 6.20 -12.34 3.59
CA SER A 177 6.50 -11.97 2.19
C SER A 177 7.57 -12.84 1.56
N GLN A 178 8.48 -13.35 2.35
CA GLN A 178 9.51 -14.30 1.95
C GLN A 178 9.00 -15.74 1.87
N ALA A 179 7.85 -16.03 2.48
CA ALA A 179 7.24 -17.33 2.41
C ALA A 179 6.61 -17.54 1.02
N ARG A 180 6.66 -18.81 0.54
CA ARG A 180 6.05 -19.20 -0.74
C ARG A 180 4.57 -18.83 -0.85
N ASP A 181 3.88 -18.77 0.30
CA ASP A 181 2.45 -18.51 0.43
C ASP A 181 2.19 -17.44 1.50
N LYS A 182 2.50 -16.19 1.19
CA LYS A 182 2.22 -15.04 2.06
C LYS A 182 0.72 -14.73 2.18
N ILE A 183 0.35 -14.06 3.25
CA ILE A 183 -1.03 -13.66 3.57
C ILE A 183 -1.09 -12.14 3.60
N TYR A 184 -2.13 -11.56 2.99
CA TYR A 184 -2.39 -10.13 3.05
C TYR A 184 -3.17 -9.73 4.31
N TRP A 185 -3.46 -8.43 4.49
CA TRP A 185 -4.15 -7.87 5.67
C TRP A 185 -5.48 -8.56 6.03
N PHE A 186 -6.25 -9.00 5.04
CA PHE A 186 -7.52 -9.71 5.26
C PHE A 186 -7.34 -11.13 5.79
N GLY A 187 -6.12 -11.65 5.83
CA GLY A 187 -5.77 -12.93 6.43
C GLY A 187 -5.28 -12.82 7.88
N LEU A 188 -5.17 -11.60 8.43
CA LEU A 188 -4.82 -11.42 9.83
C LEU A 188 -5.96 -11.92 10.73
N THR A 189 -5.62 -12.68 11.78
CA THR A 189 -6.60 -13.11 12.77
C THR A 189 -7.17 -11.91 13.53
N ASN A 190 -8.39 -12.04 14.07
CA ASN A 190 -9.01 -11.00 14.89
C ASN A 190 -8.12 -10.61 16.08
N GLU A 191 -7.42 -11.56 16.69
CA GLU A 191 -6.48 -11.30 17.78
C GLU A 191 -5.36 -10.36 17.34
N TRP A 192 -4.72 -10.65 16.20
CA TRP A 192 -3.67 -9.78 15.64
C TRP A 192 -4.20 -8.39 15.30
N GLN A 193 -5.38 -8.31 14.69
CA GLN A 193 -6.00 -7.03 14.36
C GLN A 193 -6.26 -6.19 15.61
N CYS A 194 -6.82 -6.77 16.66
CA CYS A 194 -7.07 -6.09 17.93
C CYS A 194 -5.78 -5.59 18.58
N ARG A 195 -4.73 -6.41 18.63
CA ARG A 195 -3.46 -6.04 19.24
C ARG A 195 -2.74 -4.94 18.45
N LEU A 196 -2.75 -5.02 17.11
CA LEU A 196 -2.17 -3.99 16.25
C LEU A 196 -2.94 -2.67 16.34
N ASP A 197 -4.27 -2.71 16.51
CA ASP A 197 -5.08 -1.51 16.70
C ASP A 197 -4.83 -0.87 18.07
N GLU A 198 -4.67 -1.67 19.12
CA GLU A 198 -4.31 -1.21 20.47
C GLU A 198 -3.05 -0.35 20.48
N ILE A 199 -2.02 -0.74 19.75
CA ILE A 199 -0.79 0.04 19.58
C ILE A 199 -0.83 1.03 18.40
N ARG A 200 -1.99 1.24 17.78
CA ARG A 200 -2.21 2.12 16.61
C ARG A 200 -1.26 1.83 15.45
N PHE A 201 -0.99 0.55 15.22
CA PHE A 201 -0.08 0.09 14.18
C PHE A 201 -0.78 -0.67 13.04
N LEU A 202 -2.07 -1.00 13.21
CA LEU A 202 -2.85 -1.73 12.22
C LEU A 202 -2.91 -1.01 10.85
N ASP A 203 -3.04 0.32 10.85
CA ASP A 203 -3.06 1.11 9.63
C ASP A 203 -1.72 1.07 8.87
N THR A 204 -0.61 1.02 9.60
CA THR A 204 0.73 0.87 9.02
C THR A 204 0.88 -0.49 8.35
N ILE A 205 0.55 -1.57 9.07
CA ILE A 205 0.57 -2.94 8.53
C ILE A 205 -0.34 -3.05 7.29
N SER A 206 -1.54 -2.48 7.39
CA SER A 206 -2.51 -2.51 6.29
C SER A 206 -2.00 -1.78 5.03
N LYS A 207 -1.32 -0.64 5.20
CA LYS A 207 -0.69 0.08 4.06
C LYS A 207 0.39 -0.74 3.39
N HIS A 208 1.33 -1.26 4.17
CA HIS A 208 2.45 -2.06 3.63
C HIS A 208 1.95 -3.32 2.93
N SER A 209 1.01 -4.04 3.55
CA SER A 209 0.41 -5.22 2.95
C SER A 209 -0.35 -4.91 1.65
N ALA A 210 -1.01 -3.74 1.57
CA ALA A 210 -1.68 -3.32 0.34
C ALA A 210 -0.67 -2.95 -0.77
N ASP A 211 0.41 -2.26 -0.42
CA ASP A 211 1.47 -1.93 -1.37
C ASP A 211 2.16 -3.18 -1.92
N GLU A 212 2.45 -4.12 -1.04
CA GLU A 212 3.03 -5.40 -1.41
C GLU A 212 2.09 -6.21 -2.32
N MET A 213 0.80 -6.26 -2.01
CA MET A 213 -0.19 -6.90 -2.87
C MET A 213 -0.27 -6.21 -4.25
N GLN A 214 -0.22 -4.89 -4.30
CA GLN A 214 -0.17 -4.15 -5.57
C GLN A 214 1.05 -4.58 -6.40
N PHE A 215 2.23 -4.63 -5.78
CA PHE A 215 3.47 -5.05 -6.45
C PHE A 215 3.36 -6.48 -6.99
N ASP A 216 2.85 -7.42 -6.19
CA ASP A 216 2.66 -8.81 -6.61
C ASP A 216 1.68 -8.92 -7.80
N LEU A 217 0.58 -8.17 -7.74
CA LEU A 217 -0.39 -8.16 -8.84
C LEU A 217 0.21 -7.57 -10.11
N GLU A 218 0.94 -6.46 -9.99
CA GLU A 218 1.62 -5.84 -11.14
C GLU A 218 2.61 -6.82 -11.79
N HIS A 219 3.45 -7.46 -10.98
CA HIS A 219 4.42 -8.45 -11.46
C HIS A 219 3.72 -9.64 -12.15
N ALA A 220 2.69 -10.18 -11.52
CA ALA A 220 1.94 -11.31 -12.05
C ALA A 220 1.16 -10.97 -13.33
N LEU A 221 0.62 -9.73 -13.44
CA LEU A 221 -0.03 -9.25 -14.66
C LEU A 221 0.97 -9.14 -15.81
N ARG A 222 2.17 -8.57 -15.57
CA ARG A 222 3.24 -8.48 -16.58
C ARG A 222 3.70 -9.85 -17.09
N LEU A 223 3.79 -10.84 -16.20
CA LEU A 223 4.17 -12.21 -16.56
C LEU A 223 3.04 -12.98 -17.25
N GLY A 224 1.83 -12.86 -16.72
CA GLY A 224 0.68 -13.65 -17.17
C GLY A 224 -0.03 -13.08 -18.41
N LEU A 225 0.18 -11.80 -18.71
CA LEU A 225 -0.46 -11.05 -19.80
C LEU A 225 0.59 -10.15 -20.48
N PRO A 226 1.57 -10.71 -21.20
CA PRO A 226 2.72 -9.95 -21.71
C PRO A 226 2.33 -8.86 -22.74
N ASP A 227 1.19 -9.01 -23.41
CA ASP A 227 0.69 -8.03 -24.38
C ASP A 227 -0.06 -6.87 -23.72
N LEU A 228 -0.37 -6.97 -22.42
CA LEU A 228 -1.05 -5.92 -21.67
C LEU A 228 -0.04 -4.91 -21.14
N VAL A 229 -0.19 -3.65 -21.51
CA VAL A 229 0.61 -2.56 -20.93
C VAL A 229 0.11 -2.29 -19.52
N VAL A 230 0.97 -2.50 -18.51
CA VAL A 230 0.66 -2.31 -17.10
C VAL A 230 1.43 -1.10 -16.56
N ASN A 231 0.71 -0.16 -15.97
CA ASN A 231 1.23 1.10 -15.41
C ASN A 231 2.07 1.88 -16.45
N PRO A 232 1.46 2.32 -17.58
CA PRO A 232 2.15 3.15 -18.55
C PRO A 232 2.58 4.49 -17.95
N ASP A 233 3.70 5.05 -18.42
CA ASP A 233 4.05 6.42 -18.12
C ASP A 233 3.06 7.41 -18.76
N GLU A 234 3.12 8.71 -18.39
CA GLU A 234 2.17 9.72 -18.88
C GLU A 234 2.15 9.85 -20.41
N LYS A 235 3.28 9.64 -21.08
CA LYS A 235 3.38 9.74 -22.53
C LYS A 235 2.74 8.52 -23.19
N GLN A 236 3.12 7.34 -22.72
CA GLN A 236 2.54 6.07 -23.19
C GLN A 236 1.03 6.03 -22.95
N GLU A 237 0.57 6.50 -21.79
CA GLU A 237 -0.86 6.56 -21.47
C GLU A 237 -1.63 7.42 -22.49
N LYS A 238 -1.13 8.61 -22.83
CA LYS A 238 -1.76 9.50 -23.82
C LYS A 238 -1.83 8.86 -25.21
N ASP A 239 -0.80 8.11 -25.59
CA ASP A 239 -0.76 7.42 -26.88
C ASP A 239 -1.74 6.24 -26.92
N LEU A 240 -1.84 5.45 -25.83
CA LEU A 240 -2.80 4.37 -25.68
C LEU A 240 -4.25 4.89 -25.68
N GLN A 241 -4.50 6.01 -24.99
CA GLN A 241 -5.81 6.67 -24.99
C GLN A 241 -6.24 7.09 -26.41
N ARG A 242 -5.33 7.67 -27.18
CA ARG A 242 -5.60 8.10 -28.56
C ARG A 242 -5.85 6.94 -29.52
N SER A 243 -5.14 5.84 -29.32
CA SER A 243 -5.27 4.65 -30.17
C SER A 243 -6.42 3.73 -29.77
N GLY A 244 -7.07 3.97 -28.61
CA GLY A 244 -8.14 3.11 -28.07
C GLY A 244 -7.66 1.73 -27.61
N VAL A 245 -6.34 1.57 -27.43
CA VAL A 245 -5.75 0.34 -26.92
C VAL A 245 -6.01 0.22 -25.43
N ILE A 246 -6.39 -1.01 -24.99
CA ILE A 246 -6.65 -1.29 -23.58
C ILE A 246 -5.32 -1.35 -22.82
N PHE A 247 -5.26 -0.71 -21.66
CA PHE A 247 -4.13 -0.80 -20.74
C PHE A 247 -4.62 -0.97 -19.29
N CYS A 248 -3.72 -1.36 -18.42
CA CYS A 248 -4.00 -1.62 -17.01
C CYS A 248 -3.28 -0.60 -16.12
N LYS A 249 -3.94 -0.17 -15.07
CA LYS A 249 -3.33 0.56 -13.94
C LYS A 249 -3.55 -0.20 -12.64
N THR A 250 -2.53 -0.22 -11.79
CA THR A 250 -2.62 -0.74 -10.44
C THR A 250 -2.22 0.33 -9.44
N TRP A 251 -2.91 0.38 -8.33
CA TRP A 251 -2.56 1.30 -7.25
C TRP A 251 -3.07 0.79 -5.90
N SER A 252 -2.44 1.25 -4.82
CA SER A 252 -2.81 0.97 -3.45
C SER A 252 -3.13 2.24 -2.68
N ALA A 253 -4.02 2.18 -1.71
CA ALA A 253 -4.40 3.29 -0.84
C ALA A 253 -5.05 2.81 0.46
N LEU A 254 -5.26 3.73 1.40
CA LEU A 254 -6.21 3.54 2.49
C LEU A 254 -7.47 4.37 2.23
N PHE A 255 -8.61 3.71 2.15
CA PHE A 255 -9.92 4.35 2.11
C PHE A 255 -10.66 4.16 3.41
N ASN A 256 -11.00 5.24 4.12
CA ASN A 256 -11.65 5.18 5.43
C ASN A 256 -10.91 4.24 6.40
N LYS A 257 -9.57 4.32 6.44
CA LYS A 257 -8.68 3.45 7.21
C LYS A 257 -8.65 1.98 6.77
N GLN A 258 -9.33 1.61 5.69
CA GLN A 258 -9.27 0.27 5.13
C GLN A 258 -8.23 0.19 4.01
N PRO A 259 -7.38 -0.83 4.02
CA PRO A 259 -6.45 -1.08 2.91
C PRO A 259 -7.23 -1.38 1.64
N CYS A 260 -6.73 -0.88 0.54
CA CYS A 260 -7.35 -1.02 -0.77
C CYS A 260 -6.28 -1.21 -1.83
N VAL A 261 -6.47 -2.22 -2.67
CA VAL A 261 -5.71 -2.41 -3.91
C VAL A 261 -6.69 -2.44 -5.06
N THR A 262 -6.34 -1.75 -6.12
CA THR A 262 -7.18 -1.58 -7.30
C THR A 262 -6.40 -1.94 -8.56
N VAL A 263 -7.06 -2.67 -9.44
CA VAL A 263 -6.61 -3.02 -10.80
C VAL A 263 -7.65 -2.49 -11.76
N GLU A 264 -7.29 -1.54 -12.60
CA GLU A 264 -8.18 -0.85 -13.52
C GLU A 264 -7.79 -1.17 -14.97
N LEU A 265 -8.73 -1.72 -15.73
CA LEU A 265 -8.62 -1.87 -17.17
C LEU A 265 -9.24 -0.65 -17.84
N HIS A 266 -8.44 0.11 -18.53
CA HIS A 266 -8.84 1.36 -19.19
C HIS A 266 -9.07 1.13 -20.68
N ARG A 267 -10.23 1.55 -21.20
CA ARG A 267 -10.50 1.69 -22.62
C ARG A 267 -11.06 3.08 -22.92
N TRP A 268 -10.59 3.70 -23.97
CA TRP A 268 -11.09 4.99 -24.44
C TRP A 268 -11.87 4.82 -25.75
N ILE A 269 -13.10 5.37 -25.80
CA ILE A 269 -13.99 5.27 -26.94
C ILE A 269 -14.54 6.64 -27.22
N ALA A 270 -14.27 7.20 -28.41
CA ALA A 270 -14.71 8.52 -28.81
C ALA A 270 -14.51 9.60 -27.72
N SER A 271 -13.32 9.61 -27.10
CA SER A 271 -12.91 10.54 -26.03
C SER A 271 -13.57 10.30 -24.66
N ASN A 272 -14.36 9.25 -24.50
CA ASN A 272 -14.93 8.84 -23.20
C ASN A 272 -14.17 7.66 -22.64
N GLN A 273 -13.95 7.69 -21.34
CA GLN A 273 -13.31 6.62 -20.60
C GLN A 273 -14.35 5.57 -20.20
N PHE A 274 -14.00 4.30 -20.42
CA PHE A 274 -14.75 3.16 -19.93
C PHE A 274 -13.79 2.20 -19.23
N ASN A 275 -13.99 1.97 -17.94
CA ASN A 275 -13.10 1.13 -17.15
C ASN A 275 -13.85 -0.04 -16.55
N LEU A 276 -13.22 -1.20 -16.59
CA LEU A 276 -13.57 -2.32 -15.74
C LEU A 276 -12.53 -2.40 -14.61
N THR A 277 -12.99 -2.41 -13.38
CA THR A 277 -12.12 -2.29 -12.23
C THR A 277 -12.34 -3.45 -11.26
N ILE A 278 -11.25 -4.02 -10.80
CA ILE A 278 -11.19 -4.96 -9.70
C ILE A 278 -10.63 -4.21 -8.49
N GLN A 279 -11.29 -4.31 -7.35
CA GLN A 279 -10.84 -3.64 -6.15
C GLN A 279 -10.99 -4.56 -4.93
N ILE A 280 -9.93 -4.70 -4.15
CA ILE A 280 -9.95 -5.38 -2.86
C ILE A 280 -9.82 -4.30 -1.79
N GLN A 281 -10.90 -4.05 -1.05
CA GLN A 281 -10.95 -3.05 0.01
C GLN A 281 -11.43 -3.68 1.33
N GLY A 282 -10.59 -3.61 2.36
CA GLY A 282 -10.84 -4.37 3.59
C GLY A 282 -10.99 -5.85 3.27
N ASN A 283 -12.11 -6.44 3.64
CA ASN A 283 -12.46 -7.83 3.31
C ASN A 283 -13.44 -7.97 2.14
N GLN A 284 -13.57 -6.96 1.30
CA GLN A 284 -14.46 -6.96 0.14
C GLN A 284 -13.66 -7.07 -1.15
N TYR A 285 -14.03 -8.02 -1.98
CA TYR A 285 -13.62 -8.08 -3.37
C TYR A 285 -14.72 -7.50 -4.24
N ARG A 286 -14.39 -6.50 -5.03
CA ARG A 286 -15.35 -5.70 -5.80
C ARG A 286 -15.05 -5.77 -7.28
N ARG A 287 -16.09 -5.85 -8.10
CA ARG A 287 -16.06 -5.58 -9.52
C ARG A 287 -16.83 -4.30 -9.79
N LEU A 288 -16.20 -3.35 -10.49
CA LEU A 288 -16.77 -2.05 -10.78
C LEU A 288 -16.79 -1.80 -12.27
N ILE A 289 -17.82 -1.07 -12.72
CA ILE A 289 -17.81 -0.36 -14.00
C ILE A 289 -17.68 1.13 -13.66
N ASP A 290 -16.65 1.77 -14.18
CA ASP A 290 -16.45 3.22 -14.10
C ASP A 290 -16.49 3.80 -15.52
N CYS A 291 -17.44 4.69 -15.79
CA CYS A 291 -17.70 5.15 -17.13
C CYS A 291 -18.07 6.63 -17.14
N ASP A 292 -17.48 7.37 -18.05
CA ASP A 292 -17.78 8.79 -18.24
C ASP A 292 -19.24 9.04 -18.65
N TYR A 293 -19.91 8.04 -19.21
CA TYR A 293 -21.33 8.11 -19.55
C TYR A 293 -22.24 8.18 -18.32
N PHE A 294 -21.77 7.75 -17.14
CA PHE A 294 -22.53 7.83 -15.89
C PHE A 294 -22.35 9.16 -15.15
N ARG A 295 -21.63 10.11 -15.70
CA ARG A 295 -21.32 11.39 -15.04
C ARG A 295 -22.58 12.14 -14.63
N ILE A 296 -22.80 12.18 -13.32
CA ILE A 296 -23.76 13.08 -12.71
C ILE A 296 -23.04 14.39 -12.38
N PRO A 297 -23.51 15.55 -12.84
CA PRO A 297 -22.90 16.82 -12.53
C PRO A 297 -22.73 17.01 -11.01
N ARG A 298 -21.54 17.42 -10.55
CA ARG A 298 -21.25 17.64 -9.13
C ARG A 298 -22.22 18.61 -8.43
N SER A 299 -22.84 19.53 -9.19
CA SER A 299 -23.80 20.52 -8.71
C SER A 299 -25.17 19.96 -8.34
N GLN A 300 -25.48 18.70 -8.67
CA GLN A 300 -26.79 18.11 -8.46
C GLN A 300 -26.76 17.09 -7.31
N SER A 301 -26.60 17.55 -6.08
CA SER A 301 -26.64 16.67 -4.89
C SER A 301 -27.98 15.90 -4.75
N ALA A 302 -29.07 16.41 -5.30
CA ALA A 302 -30.36 15.75 -5.33
C ALA A 302 -30.40 14.56 -6.30
N VAL A 303 -29.71 14.64 -7.44
CA VAL A 303 -29.63 13.58 -8.46
C VAL A 303 -28.79 12.40 -7.96
N ARG A 304 -27.79 12.65 -7.10
CA ARG A 304 -27.02 11.58 -6.45
C ARG A 304 -27.86 10.63 -5.60
N LYS A 305 -28.93 11.13 -4.97
CA LYS A 305 -29.80 10.31 -4.13
C LYS A 305 -30.69 9.37 -4.94
N ASN A 306 -30.91 9.70 -6.21
CA ASN A 306 -31.80 8.98 -7.11
C ASN A 306 -31.06 8.23 -8.22
N PHE A 307 -29.72 8.13 -8.15
CA PHE A 307 -28.94 7.36 -9.10
C PHE A 307 -29.30 5.88 -8.99
N ASP A 308 -30.03 5.41 -9.97
CA ASP A 308 -30.50 4.02 -10.04
C ASP A 308 -29.47 3.15 -10.79
N ALA A 309 -28.46 2.68 -10.02
CA ALA A 309 -27.44 1.79 -10.55
C ALA A 309 -28.01 0.50 -11.15
N ARG A 310 -29.10 -0.01 -10.54
CA ARG A 310 -29.77 -1.22 -11.01
C ARG A 310 -30.47 -0.97 -12.35
N GLY A 311 -31.22 0.12 -12.45
CA GLY A 311 -31.89 0.49 -13.70
C GLY A 311 -30.91 0.71 -14.85
N ILE A 312 -29.73 1.27 -14.58
CA ILE A 312 -28.67 1.42 -15.60
C ILE A 312 -28.16 0.05 -16.08
N ILE A 313 -27.89 -0.87 -15.17
CA ILE A 313 -27.45 -2.21 -15.52
C ILE A 313 -28.56 -2.98 -16.22
N GLU A 314 -29.80 -2.92 -15.73
CA GLU A 314 -30.97 -3.53 -16.38
C GLU A 314 -31.19 -2.97 -17.81
N ALA A 315 -31.01 -1.67 -18.01
CA ALA A 315 -31.13 -1.03 -19.31
C ALA A 315 -29.99 -1.41 -20.27
N SER A 316 -28.79 -1.75 -19.75
CA SER A 316 -27.70 -2.27 -20.56
C SER A 316 -27.97 -3.69 -21.06
N ASP A 317 -28.81 -4.44 -20.34
CA ASP A 317 -29.09 -5.87 -20.54
C ASP A 317 -27.80 -6.71 -20.60
N ASP A 318 -26.77 -6.28 -19.87
CA ASP A 318 -25.47 -6.96 -19.82
C ASP A 318 -24.82 -6.90 -18.44
N TYR A 319 -24.86 -8.03 -17.78
CA TYR A 319 -24.42 -8.21 -16.40
C TYR A 319 -23.12 -9.00 -16.27
N ARG A 320 -22.52 -9.40 -17.38
CA ARG A 320 -21.41 -10.35 -17.42
C ARG A 320 -20.25 -9.97 -16.49
N TRP A 321 -20.05 -8.69 -16.22
CA TRP A 321 -18.98 -8.25 -15.32
C TRP A 321 -19.29 -8.44 -13.84
N PHE A 322 -20.57 -8.55 -13.44
CA PHE A 322 -20.97 -8.60 -12.04
C PHE A 322 -21.12 -10.03 -11.49
N PHE A 323 -21.33 -10.16 -10.17
CA PHE A 323 -21.36 -11.46 -9.48
C PHE A 323 -22.77 -12.01 -9.26
N ASP A 324 -23.83 -11.28 -9.57
CA ASP A 324 -25.19 -11.66 -9.21
C ASP A 324 -25.62 -12.95 -9.96
N PRO A 325 -25.78 -14.09 -9.26
CA PRO A 325 -26.12 -15.35 -9.90
C PRO A 325 -27.56 -15.41 -10.43
N ASP A 326 -28.48 -14.62 -9.85
CA ASP A 326 -29.88 -14.56 -10.31
C ASP A 326 -29.98 -13.81 -11.63
N ILE A 327 -29.04 -12.94 -11.90
CA ILE A 327 -28.94 -12.18 -13.14
C ILE A 327 -28.16 -12.95 -14.21
N HIS A 328 -27.21 -13.79 -13.82
CA HIS A 328 -26.25 -14.41 -14.75
C HIS A 328 -26.57 -15.83 -15.21
N ASN A 329 -27.65 -16.45 -14.78
CA ASN A 329 -27.96 -17.85 -15.16
C ASN A 329 -26.74 -18.80 -15.04
N GLY A 330 -25.90 -18.62 -14.04
CA GLY A 330 -24.76 -19.49 -13.77
C GLY A 330 -23.45 -19.18 -14.51
N ILE A 331 -23.34 -18.06 -15.23
CA ILE A 331 -22.14 -17.75 -16.03
C ILE A 331 -21.09 -16.96 -15.22
N VAL A 332 -21.39 -16.60 -13.99
CA VAL A 332 -20.41 -15.88 -13.19
C VAL A 332 -19.25 -16.80 -12.82
N ASN A 333 -18.05 -16.33 -13.08
CA ASN A 333 -16.82 -17.04 -12.72
C ASN A 333 -16.53 -16.94 -11.20
N ILE A 334 -17.59 -17.18 -10.39
CA ILE A 334 -17.49 -17.29 -8.92
C ILE A 334 -16.58 -18.46 -8.55
N THR A 335 -16.42 -19.43 -9.44
CA THR A 335 -15.58 -20.61 -9.21
C THR A 335 -14.13 -20.25 -8.89
N THR A 336 -13.60 -19.17 -9.46
CA THR A 336 -12.25 -18.70 -9.14
C THR A 336 -12.13 -18.11 -7.72
N TRP A 337 -13.23 -17.60 -7.17
CA TRP A 337 -13.25 -16.98 -5.85
C TRP A 337 -14.01 -17.78 -4.79
N SER A 338 -14.70 -18.85 -5.19
CA SER A 338 -15.49 -19.71 -4.30
C SER A 338 -14.69 -20.29 -3.13
N HIS A 339 -13.37 -20.43 -3.29
CA HIS A 339 -12.47 -20.95 -2.27
C HIS A 339 -11.96 -19.87 -1.30
N ILE A 340 -12.10 -18.58 -1.62
CA ILE A 340 -11.69 -17.46 -0.76
C ILE A 340 -12.86 -16.57 -0.34
N ALA A 341 -13.99 -16.65 -1.02
CA ALA A 341 -15.19 -15.89 -0.70
C ALA A 341 -16.16 -16.69 0.15
N SER A 342 -16.82 -16.05 1.10
CA SER A 342 -18.01 -16.63 1.70
C SER A 342 -19.08 -16.78 0.62
N SER A 343 -19.77 -17.92 0.58
CA SER A 343 -20.85 -18.21 -0.38
C SER A 343 -22.07 -17.27 -0.26
N LYS A 344 -21.98 -16.24 0.60
CA LYS A 344 -23.04 -15.27 0.80
C LYS A 344 -22.67 -13.99 0.07
N PHE A 345 -23.28 -13.78 -1.09
CA PHE A 345 -23.37 -12.45 -1.67
C PHE A 345 -24.04 -11.54 -0.64
N ARG A 346 -23.31 -10.55 -0.15
CA ARG A 346 -23.95 -9.44 0.59
C ARG A 346 -24.40 -8.37 -0.38
N THR A 347 -25.31 -8.74 -1.25
CA THR A 347 -26.22 -7.75 -1.78
C THR A 347 -27.29 -7.56 -0.71
N SER A 348 -27.40 -6.36 -0.15
CA SER A 348 -28.64 -6.09 0.57
C SER A 348 -29.74 -6.28 -0.46
N MET A 349 -30.78 -7.06 -0.16
CA MET A 349 -31.96 -7.25 -1.05
C MET A 349 -32.56 -5.93 -1.54
N ARG A 350 -32.24 -4.81 -0.88
CA ARG A 350 -32.74 -3.48 -1.22
C ARG A 350 -31.80 -2.66 -2.12
N LYS A 351 -30.48 -2.98 -2.17
CA LYS A 351 -29.50 -2.27 -3.00
C LYS A 351 -28.42 -3.25 -3.45
N PRO A 352 -28.68 -4.02 -4.52
CA PRO A 352 -27.72 -5.02 -5.02
C PRO A 352 -26.41 -4.40 -5.52
N PHE A 353 -26.44 -3.12 -5.91
CA PHE A 353 -25.28 -2.38 -6.38
C PHE A 353 -24.95 -1.21 -5.47
N GLY A 354 -23.68 -1.04 -5.16
CA GLY A 354 -23.14 0.17 -4.58
C GLY A 354 -22.75 1.17 -5.66
N THR A 355 -22.61 2.43 -5.27
CA THR A 355 -22.18 3.50 -6.17
C THR A 355 -21.07 4.31 -5.55
N TYR A 356 -20.02 4.60 -6.34
CA TYR A 356 -19.07 5.67 -6.05
C TYR A 356 -19.43 6.87 -6.92
N ALA A 357 -19.83 7.97 -6.28
CA ALA A 357 -20.13 9.17 -7.02
C ALA A 357 -18.83 9.73 -7.67
N PRO A 358 -18.94 10.24 -8.92
CA PRO A 358 -20.16 10.38 -9.69
C PRO A 358 -20.37 9.32 -10.77
N LYS A 359 -19.52 8.32 -10.93
CA LYS A 359 -19.45 7.57 -12.18
C LYS A 359 -19.16 6.07 -12.07
N ALA A 360 -19.13 5.49 -10.89
CA ALA A 360 -18.82 4.08 -10.73
C ALA A 360 -19.95 3.29 -10.06
N ILE A 361 -20.26 2.15 -10.62
CA ILE A 361 -21.18 1.16 -10.09
C ILE A 361 -20.38 -0.07 -9.69
N TYR A 362 -20.61 -0.62 -8.51
CA TYR A 362 -19.92 -1.80 -8.06
C TYR A 362 -20.83 -2.84 -7.42
N GLN A 363 -20.40 -4.07 -7.49
CA GLN A 363 -20.88 -5.19 -6.69
C GLN A 363 -19.72 -5.84 -5.97
N TYR A 364 -19.96 -6.45 -4.81
CA TYR A 364 -18.89 -7.09 -4.05
C TYR A 364 -19.30 -8.43 -3.48
N ILE A 365 -18.29 -9.26 -3.25
CA ILE A 365 -18.35 -10.45 -2.42
C ILE A 365 -17.46 -10.22 -1.20
N THR A 366 -17.79 -10.85 -0.07
CA THR A 366 -16.95 -10.77 1.13
C THR A 366 -15.91 -11.90 1.09
N ILE A 367 -14.65 -11.53 1.22
CA ILE A 367 -13.57 -12.47 1.46
C ILE A 367 -13.79 -13.07 2.85
N SER A 368 -13.67 -14.39 3.00
CA SER A 368 -13.98 -15.09 4.25
C SER A 368 -13.19 -14.53 5.43
N ASP A 369 -13.88 -14.20 6.52
CA ASP A 369 -13.29 -13.74 7.78
C ASP A 369 -12.62 -14.89 8.59
N THR A 370 -12.84 -16.15 8.19
CA THR A 370 -12.19 -17.32 8.79
C THR A 370 -11.23 -17.93 7.76
N PRO A 371 -9.97 -17.52 7.74
CA PRO A 371 -8.98 -18.18 6.93
C PRO A 371 -8.78 -19.60 7.46
N THR A 372 -9.27 -20.59 6.73
CA THR A 372 -8.63 -21.89 6.82
C THR A 372 -7.23 -21.71 6.27
N SER A 373 -6.22 -22.29 6.88
CA SER A 373 -4.79 -22.09 6.57
C SER A 373 -4.43 -22.16 5.08
N ASP A 374 -5.33 -22.68 4.24
CA ASP A 374 -5.11 -22.93 2.81
C ASP A 374 -5.77 -21.92 1.86
N THR A 375 -6.62 -21.00 2.35
CA THR A 375 -7.55 -20.29 1.44
C THR A 375 -7.17 -18.86 1.08
N LEU A 376 -6.28 -18.21 1.82
CA LEU A 376 -5.94 -16.80 1.62
C LEU A 376 -4.50 -16.58 1.17
N HIS A 377 -3.90 -17.59 0.56
CA HIS A 377 -2.56 -17.46 -0.01
C HIS A 377 -2.51 -16.44 -1.14
N ALA A 378 -1.46 -15.63 -1.14
CA ALA A 378 -1.24 -14.60 -2.14
C ALA A 378 -1.32 -15.12 -3.58
N SER A 379 -0.79 -16.33 -3.82
CA SER A 379 -0.82 -16.98 -5.14
C SER A 379 -2.25 -17.23 -5.65
N LYS A 380 -3.17 -17.62 -4.77
CA LYS A 380 -4.58 -17.86 -5.13
C LYS A 380 -5.33 -16.57 -5.43
N VAL A 381 -5.12 -15.55 -4.59
CA VAL A 381 -5.70 -14.21 -4.80
C VAL A 381 -5.21 -13.62 -6.12
N THR A 382 -3.91 -13.68 -6.36
CA THR A 382 -3.29 -13.19 -7.59
C THR A 382 -3.80 -13.91 -8.82
N ALA A 383 -3.90 -15.26 -8.78
CA ALA A 383 -4.44 -16.06 -9.89
C ALA A 383 -5.90 -15.69 -10.20
N SER A 384 -6.71 -15.45 -9.17
CA SER A 384 -8.10 -15.05 -9.32
C SER A 384 -8.24 -13.65 -9.94
N VAL A 385 -7.40 -12.70 -9.52
CA VAL A 385 -7.37 -11.36 -10.12
C VAL A 385 -6.94 -11.43 -11.59
N ILE A 386 -5.94 -12.24 -11.94
CA ILE A 386 -5.50 -12.41 -13.33
C ILE A 386 -6.62 -13.02 -14.19
N ALA A 387 -7.35 -14.01 -13.67
CA ALA A 387 -8.49 -14.59 -14.38
C ALA A 387 -9.56 -13.53 -14.65
N ASP A 388 -9.86 -12.67 -13.67
CA ASP A 388 -10.81 -11.59 -13.82
C ASP A 388 -10.32 -10.51 -14.80
N VAL A 389 -9.03 -10.20 -14.80
CA VAL A 389 -8.43 -9.28 -15.78
C VAL A 389 -8.56 -9.83 -17.20
N ARG A 390 -8.30 -11.13 -17.43
CA ARG A 390 -8.51 -11.76 -18.73
C ARG A 390 -9.96 -11.66 -19.18
N PHE A 391 -10.88 -11.98 -18.29
CA PHE A 391 -12.31 -11.84 -18.58
C PHE A 391 -12.71 -10.38 -18.87
N GLY A 392 -12.18 -9.41 -18.10
CA GLY A 392 -12.40 -8.00 -18.37
C GLY A 392 -11.84 -7.54 -19.72
N LEU A 393 -10.69 -8.08 -20.15
CA LEU A 393 -10.13 -7.81 -21.48
C LEU A 393 -11.03 -8.35 -22.60
N GLU A 394 -11.59 -9.55 -22.43
CA GLU A 394 -12.57 -10.11 -23.38
C GLU A 394 -13.81 -9.21 -23.50
N LEU A 395 -14.36 -8.76 -22.38
CA LEU A 395 -15.50 -7.84 -22.37
C LEU A 395 -15.18 -6.48 -22.98
N LEU A 396 -14.01 -5.91 -22.66
CA LEU A 396 -13.61 -4.64 -23.25
C LEU A 396 -13.31 -4.73 -24.74
N ASN A 397 -12.95 -5.89 -25.27
CA ASN A 397 -12.78 -6.13 -26.71
C ASN A 397 -14.11 -6.43 -27.41
N ASP A 398 -15.18 -6.75 -26.69
CA ASP A 398 -16.52 -6.92 -27.23
C ASP A 398 -17.16 -5.53 -27.46
N GLU A 399 -17.15 -5.07 -28.71
CA GLU A 399 -17.74 -3.78 -29.10
C GLU A 399 -19.22 -3.68 -28.71
N GLN A 400 -19.98 -4.78 -28.78
CA GLN A 400 -21.40 -4.76 -28.40
C GLN A 400 -21.56 -4.51 -26.90
N TYR A 401 -20.72 -5.14 -26.08
CA TYR A 401 -20.72 -4.90 -24.63
C TYR A 401 -20.50 -3.44 -24.29
N VAL A 402 -19.47 -2.84 -24.85
CA VAL A 402 -19.12 -1.45 -24.55
C VAL A 402 -20.16 -0.49 -25.09
N GLN A 403 -20.70 -0.74 -26.31
CA GLN A 403 -21.73 0.12 -26.93
C GLN A 403 -23.05 0.10 -26.15
N ARG A 404 -23.43 -0.98 -25.47
CA ARG A 404 -24.60 -1.01 -24.60
C ARG A 404 -24.54 0.04 -23.51
N PHE A 405 -23.38 0.21 -22.85
CA PHE A 405 -23.18 1.25 -21.86
C PHE A 405 -23.03 2.65 -22.47
N ALA A 406 -22.41 2.75 -23.63
CA ALA A 406 -22.24 4.02 -24.34
C ALA A 406 -23.58 4.61 -24.83
N ASN A 407 -24.55 3.77 -25.13
CA ASN A 407 -25.87 4.18 -25.60
C ASN A 407 -26.84 4.57 -24.48
N LEU A 408 -26.45 4.36 -23.20
CA LEU A 408 -27.23 4.81 -22.04
C LEU A 408 -27.10 6.34 -21.86
N LYS A 409 -27.42 7.12 -22.89
CA LYS A 409 -27.50 8.58 -22.77
C LYS A 409 -28.65 8.92 -21.84
N GLN A 410 -28.33 9.49 -20.70
CA GLN A 410 -29.31 10.15 -19.86
C GLN A 410 -29.71 11.50 -20.44
#